data_69ce46a011dfc34dcd99a06f3c4cf8f2
#
_entry.id   69ce46a011dfc34dcd99a06f3c4cf8f2
#
_cell.length_a   1.000
_cell.length_b   1.000
_cell.length_c   1.000
_cell.angle_alpha   90.00
_cell.angle_beta   90.00
_cell.angle_gamma   90.00
#
_symmetry.space_group_name_H-M   'P 1'
#
loop_
_entity.id
_entity.type
_entity.pdbx_description
1 polymer ?
#
loop_
_entity_poly.entity_id
_entity_poly.type
_entity_poly.pdbx_seq_one_letter_code
_entity_poly.pdbx_strand_id
1 'polypeptide(L)'
;QAGQKQTSNGIEYVYARNMHLAVGDILLDYPYIPSTTNKFLLAIHPLYHTRLFPESRLFNESPNIVQDVSHSNSIHKIYISAAYNANMLRRGDVLVIYRTGDGKGPAYHRAVVSSICVVEEVKHISEFPSEDAYLQYCTKFSVFTSSELSNFYREKRYPYIIRFTYNMALPKRTNRKELLDNNVIEDQTRIVLQHISNDQFNCILRLSQADESFIINQA
;
A
#
# COMPACT_ATOMS: atom_id res chain seq x y z
N GLN A 1 -18.92 17.20 7.66
CA GLN A 1 -18.20 18.49 7.67
C GLN A 1 -18.32 19.11 9.04
N ALA A 2 -17.20 19.43 9.72
CA ALA A 2 -17.18 20.01 11.07
C ALA A 2 -17.12 21.54 11.04
N GLY A 3 -16.69 22.14 9.93
CA GLY A 3 -16.61 23.58 9.79
C GLY A 3 -15.97 24.00 8.46
N GLN A 4 -15.83 25.32 8.31
CA GLN A 4 -15.09 25.92 7.21
C GLN A 4 -14.32 27.14 7.71
N LYS A 5 -13.18 27.44 7.07
CA LYS A 5 -12.35 28.60 7.36
C LYS A 5 -12.02 29.32 6.06
N GLN A 6 -12.22 30.64 6.04
CA GLN A 6 -11.75 31.47 4.95
C GLN A 6 -10.25 31.71 5.11
N THR A 7 -9.48 31.41 4.05
CA THR A 7 -8.03 31.63 3.97
C THR A 7 -7.69 32.47 2.75
N SER A 8 -6.43 32.88 2.62
CA SER A 8 -5.94 33.59 1.43
C SER A 8 -6.06 32.77 0.15
N ASN A 9 -6.14 31.43 0.26
CA ASN A 9 -6.25 30.48 -0.85
C ASN A 9 -7.69 30.06 -1.15
N GLY A 10 -8.68 30.64 -0.46
CA GLY A 10 -10.09 30.30 -0.61
C GLY A 10 -10.71 29.72 0.65
N ILE A 11 -11.80 28.96 0.50
CA ILE A 11 -12.49 28.33 1.61
C ILE A 11 -11.87 26.94 1.86
N GLU A 12 -11.35 26.74 3.06
CA GLU A 12 -10.90 25.45 3.55
C GLU A 12 -11.99 24.79 4.39
N TYR A 13 -12.31 23.54 4.09
CA TYR A 13 -13.30 22.76 4.82
C TYR A 13 -12.62 21.91 5.89
N VAL A 14 -13.15 21.98 7.11
CA VAL A 14 -12.70 21.14 8.22
C VAL A 14 -13.63 19.94 8.33
N TYR A 15 -13.03 18.75 8.29
CA TYR A 15 -13.73 17.51 8.53
C TYR A 15 -13.26 16.94 9.87
N ALA A 16 -14.21 16.64 10.74
CA ALA A 16 -13.93 15.95 12.00
C ALA A 16 -14.71 14.63 12.01
N ARG A 17 -14.12 13.62 12.62
CA ARG A 17 -14.71 12.31 12.76
C ARG A 17 -14.60 11.83 14.20
N ASN A 18 -15.64 11.16 14.68
CA ASN A 18 -15.56 10.42 15.94
C ASN A 18 -14.76 9.13 15.71
N MET A 19 -13.58 9.05 16.30
CA MET A 19 -12.65 7.93 16.16
C MET A 19 -13.13 6.63 16.82
N HIS A 20 -14.24 6.66 17.54
CA HIS A 20 -14.81 5.48 18.20
C HIS A 20 -15.93 4.81 17.40
N LEU A 21 -16.30 5.34 16.23
CA LEU A 21 -17.39 4.82 15.41
C LEU A 21 -16.85 4.40 14.05
N ALA A 22 -16.64 3.09 13.87
CA ALA A 22 -16.45 2.50 12.56
C ALA A 22 -17.79 2.31 11.87
N VAL A 23 -17.88 2.62 10.58
CA VAL A 23 -19.11 2.51 9.78
C VAL A 23 -19.05 1.39 8.73
N GLY A 24 -17.90 0.67 8.69
CA GLY A 24 -17.70 -0.42 7.73
C GLY A 24 -17.33 0.04 6.31
N ASP A 25 -17.03 1.33 6.12
CA ASP A 25 -16.55 1.86 4.85
C ASP A 25 -15.08 2.30 4.98
N ILE A 26 -14.19 1.71 4.16
CA ILE A 26 -12.74 1.91 4.25
C ILE A 26 -12.30 3.36 4.03
N LEU A 27 -13.06 4.17 3.31
CA LEU A 27 -12.74 5.57 3.08
C LEU A 27 -13.27 6.45 4.22
N LEU A 28 -14.49 6.15 4.68
CA LEU A 28 -15.04 6.84 5.84
C LEU A 28 -14.32 6.41 7.12
N ASP A 29 -13.82 5.19 7.19
CA ASP A 29 -13.09 4.66 8.35
C ASP A 29 -11.58 4.93 8.31
N TYR A 30 -11.08 5.55 7.25
CA TYR A 30 -9.68 5.96 7.18
C TYR A 30 -9.28 6.82 8.41
N PRO A 31 -8.12 6.58 9.05
CA PRO A 31 -7.05 5.65 8.69
C PRO A 31 -7.15 4.24 9.31
N TYR A 32 -8.29 3.83 9.83
CA TYR A 32 -8.45 2.54 10.47
C TYR A 32 -8.19 1.36 9.55
N ILE A 33 -7.72 0.27 10.17
CA ILE A 33 -7.33 -0.98 9.51
C ILE A 33 -8.25 -2.08 10.05
N PRO A 34 -9.05 -2.75 9.21
CA PRO A 34 -9.95 -3.80 9.67
C PRO A 34 -9.17 -5.04 10.13
N SER A 35 -9.52 -5.56 11.32
CA SER A 35 -8.88 -6.74 11.89
C SER A 35 -9.45 -8.07 11.37
N THR A 36 -10.68 -8.06 10.87
CA THR A 36 -11.44 -9.28 10.52
C THR A 36 -11.26 -9.71 9.06
N THR A 37 -10.74 -8.85 8.19
CA THR A 37 -10.53 -9.14 6.76
C THR A 37 -9.25 -9.93 6.51
N ASN A 38 -9.06 -10.45 5.30
CA ASN A 38 -7.83 -11.15 4.93
C ASN A 38 -6.64 -10.19 4.92
N LYS A 39 -5.44 -10.75 5.14
CA LYS A 39 -4.18 -10.01 5.17
C LYS A 39 -3.20 -10.62 4.19
N PHE A 40 -2.46 -9.77 3.49
CA PHE A 40 -1.48 -10.19 2.51
C PHE A 40 -0.20 -9.39 2.63
N LEU A 41 0.94 -10.06 2.42
CA LEU A 41 2.20 -9.38 2.11
C LEU A 41 2.22 -9.07 0.61
N LEU A 42 2.35 -7.79 0.26
CA LEU A 42 2.54 -7.35 -1.12
C LEU A 42 3.98 -6.91 -1.34
N ALA A 43 4.71 -7.66 -2.17
CA ALA A 43 6.10 -7.34 -2.50
C ALA A 43 6.17 -6.23 -3.56
N ILE A 44 6.95 -5.20 -3.24
CA ILE A 44 7.18 -4.05 -4.14
C ILE A 44 8.69 -3.85 -4.30
N HIS A 45 9.12 -3.69 -5.55
CA HIS A 45 10.53 -3.41 -5.86
C HIS A 45 10.95 -2.03 -5.29
N PRO A 46 12.18 -1.89 -4.76
CA PRO A 46 12.64 -0.67 -4.10
C PRO A 46 12.40 0.63 -4.86
N LEU A 47 12.65 0.64 -6.17
CA LEU A 47 12.44 1.81 -7.02
C LEU A 47 11.01 2.33 -6.98
N TYR A 48 10.03 1.42 -7.08
CA TYR A 48 8.61 1.79 -7.05
C TYR A 48 8.11 2.03 -5.63
N HIS A 49 8.66 1.30 -4.66
CA HIS A 49 8.33 1.50 -3.24
C HIS A 49 8.63 2.93 -2.80
N THR A 50 9.85 3.42 -3.02
CA THR A 50 10.28 4.76 -2.60
C THR A 50 9.45 5.87 -3.24
N ARG A 51 9.04 5.68 -4.51
CA ARG A 51 8.18 6.63 -5.22
C ARG A 51 6.73 6.59 -4.72
N LEU A 52 6.21 5.40 -4.38
CA LEU A 52 4.83 5.19 -3.96
C LEU A 52 4.60 5.55 -2.48
N PHE A 53 5.62 5.36 -1.64
CA PHE A 53 5.56 5.56 -0.18
C PHE A 53 6.69 6.47 0.31
N PRO A 54 6.66 7.77 0.01
CA PRO A 54 7.73 8.70 0.41
C PRO A 54 7.91 8.78 1.93
N GLU A 55 6.83 8.64 2.71
CA GLU A 55 6.87 8.64 4.19
C GLU A 55 7.50 7.36 4.76
N SER A 56 7.53 6.28 3.97
CA SER A 56 8.13 4.99 4.35
C SER A 56 9.52 4.76 3.76
N ARG A 57 10.17 5.82 3.26
CA ARG A 57 11.53 5.77 2.72
C ARG A 57 12.54 5.29 3.77
N LEU A 58 13.56 4.56 3.32
CA LEU A 58 14.67 4.14 4.17
C LEU A 58 15.74 5.22 4.26
N PHE A 59 16.47 5.27 5.36
CA PHE A 59 17.51 6.28 5.62
C PHE A 59 18.62 6.35 4.55
N ASN A 60 18.91 5.25 3.87
CA ASN A 60 19.92 5.14 2.84
C ASN A 60 19.42 5.36 1.41
N GLU A 61 18.18 5.82 1.24
CA GLU A 61 17.61 6.16 -0.06
C GLU A 61 17.75 7.65 -0.35
N SER A 62 18.16 7.98 -1.59
CA SER A 62 18.38 9.36 -2.01
C SER A 62 17.09 10.19 -1.93
N PRO A 63 17.12 11.42 -1.38
CA PRO A 63 15.98 12.32 -1.40
C PRO A 63 15.53 12.72 -2.82
N ASN A 64 16.44 12.68 -3.79
CA ASN A 64 16.17 13.08 -5.18
C ASN A 64 15.29 12.09 -5.98
N ILE A 65 14.94 10.93 -5.39
CA ILE A 65 14.03 9.96 -6.03
C ILE A 65 12.56 10.38 -5.87
N VAL A 66 12.27 11.22 -4.88
CA VAL A 66 10.93 11.76 -4.64
C VAL A 66 10.76 12.98 -5.54
N GLN A 67 10.19 12.81 -6.72
CA GLN A 67 9.64 13.94 -7.46
C GLN A 67 8.43 14.46 -6.68
N ASP A 68 8.34 15.77 -6.55
CA ASP A 68 7.16 16.44 -5.96
C ASP A 68 6.00 16.37 -6.95
N VAL A 69 5.37 15.21 -6.99
CA VAL A 69 4.18 14.95 -7.79
C VAL A 69 2.99 14.82 -6.84
N SER A 70 1.93 15.56 -7.12
CA SER A 70 0.75 15.68 -6.26
C SER A 70 0.13 14.32 -5.84
N HIS A 71 0.29 13.28 -6.63
CA HIS A 71 -0.19 11.93 -6.29
C HIS A 71 0.68 11.19 -5.27
N SER A 72 1.93 11.61 -5.03
CA SER A 72 2.75 11.02 -3.96
C SER A 72 2.19 11.35 -2.57
N ASN A 73 1.51 12.49 -2.44
CA ASN A 73 0.88 12.94 -1.19
C ASN A 73 -0.56 12.45 -1.01
N SER A 74 -1.12 11.72 -1.99
CA SER A 74 -2.45 11.15 -1.86
C SER A 74 -2.45 9.93 -0.92
N ILE A 75 -3.50 9.80 -0.12
CA ILE A 75 -3.76 8.56 0.63
C ILE A 75 -4.08 7.38 -0.30
N HIS A 76 -4.64 7.66 -1.48
CA HIS A 76 -4.92 6.66 -2.50
C HIS A 76 -3.67 6.32 -3.28
N LYS A 77 -3.42 5.05 -3.48
CA LYS A 77 -2.29 4.53 -4.25
C LYS A 77 -2.78 3.50 -5.25
N ILE A 78 -2.11 3.44 -6.40
CA ILE A 78 -2.30 2.38 -7.40
C ILE A 78 -0.98 1.66 -7.61
N TYR A 79 -1.00 0.35 -7.48
CA TYR A 79 0.09 -0.55 -7.84
C TYR A 79 -0.34 -1.47 -8.96
N ILE A 80 0.52 -1.66 -9.95
CA ILE A 80 0.27 -2.50 -11.11
C ILE A 80 1.08 -3.78 -10.95
N SER A 81 0.41 -4.93 -10.96
CA SER A 81 0.95 -6.20 -10.51
C SER A 81 0.80 -7.30 -11.56
N ALA A 82 1.82 -8.18 -11.63
CA ALA A 82 1.77 -9.43 -12.35
C ALA A 82 1.39 -10.64 -11.46
N ALA A 83 1.08 -10.40 -10.17
CA ALA A 83 0.71 -11.48 -9.27
C ALA A 83 -0.61 -12.11 -9.70
N TYR A 84 -0.57 -13.36 -10.16
CA TYR A 84 -1.75 -14.07 -10.68
C TYR A 84 -2.88 -14.20 -9.64
N ASN A 85 -2.52 -14.24 -8.36
CA ASN A 85 -3.47 -14.34 -7.24
C ASN A 85 -4.01 -12.97 -6.77
N ALA A 86 -3.68 -11.87 -7.45
CA ALA A 86 -4.22 -10.55 -7.11
C ALA A 86 -5.76 -10.48 -7.30
N ASN A 87 -6.33 -11.36 -8.12
CA ASN A 87 -7.78 -11.52 -8.26
C ASN A 87 -8.48 -12.05 -6.98
N MET A 88 -7.72 -12.59 -6.03
CA MET A 88 -8.26 -13.02 -4.73
C MET A 88 -8.51 -11.87 -3.78
N LEU A 89 -7.83 -10.74 -3.96
CA LEU A 89 -8.00 -9.56 -3.13
C LEU A 89 -9.43 -9.03 -3.22
N ARG A 90 -9.95 -8.58 -2.09
CA ARG A 90 -11.28 -7.99 -1.96
C ARG A 90 -11.18 -6.62 -1.29
N ARG A 91 -12.17 -5.78 -1.53
CA ARG A 91 -12.32 -4.51 -0.83
C ARG A 91 -12.26 -4.73 0.68
N GLY A 92 -11.43 -3.98 1.38
CA GLY A 92 -11.21 -4.10 2.82
C GLY A 92 -10.07 -5.04 3.22
N ASP A 93 -9.54 -5.86 2.32
CA ASP A 93 -8.37 -6.69 2.63
C ASP A 93 -7.16 -5.80 2.98
N VAL A 94 -6.34 -6.30 3.90
CA VAL A 94 -5.16 -5.58 4.40
C VAL A 94 -3.93 -5.99 3.60
N LEU A 95 -3.17 -5.00 3.15
CA LEU A 95 -1.88 -5.18 2.50
C LEU A 95 -0.76 -4.70 3.43
N VAL A 96 0.10 -5.62 3.85
CA VAL A 96 1.39 -5.28 4.46
C VAL A 96 2.41 -5.13 3.34
N ILE A 97 2.92 -3.94 3.17
CA ILE A 97 3.86 -3.64 2.08
C ILE A 97 5.25 -4.17 2.43
N TYR A 98 5.72 -5.10 1.61
CA TYR A 98 7.03 -5.71 1.71
C TYR A 98 7.95 -5.16 0.62
N ARG A 99 8.84 -4.24 0.99
CA ARG A 99 9.88 -3.73 0.11
C ARG A 99 10.93 -4.81 -0.08
N THR A 100 11.15 -5.26 -1.29
CA THR A 100 12.16 -6.28 -1.60
C THR A 100 13.58 -5.74 -1.42
N GLY A 101 14.57 -6.63 -1.38
CA GLY A 101 15.98 -6.24 -1.36
C GLY A 101 16.37 -5.47 -2.63
N ASP A 102 17.31 -4.56 -2.50
CA ASP A 102 17.78 -3.66 -3.57
C ASP A 102 19.01 -4.21 -4.35
N GLY A 103 19.39 -5.45 -4.11
CA GLY A 103 20.53 -6.10 -4.77
C GLY A 103 21.92 -5.65 -4.29
N LYS A 104 21.98 -4.67 -3.37
CA LYS A 104 23.26 -4.14 -2.83
C LYS A 104 23.78 -4.92 -1.62
N GLY A 105 23.19 -6.08 -1.33
CA GLY A 105 23.55 -6.96 -0.23
C GLY A 105 22.47 -8.00 0.04
N PRO A 106 22.65 -8.86 1.07
CA PRO A 106 21.71 -9.92 1.39
C PRO A 106 20.30 -9.40 1.63
N ALA A 107 19.29 -10.00 0.98
CA ALA A 107 17.88 -9.65 1.16
C ALA A 107 17.42 -9.81 2.63
N TYR A 108 18.06 -10.66 3.40
CA TYR A 108 17.86 -10.87 4.84
C TYR A 108 17.78 -9.56 5.63
N HIS A 109 18.66 -8.60 5.31
CA HIS A 109 18.76 -7.33 6.04
C HIS A 109 18.19 -6.14 5.26
N ARG A 110 17.99 -6.31 3.95
CA ARG A 110 17.63 -5.18 3.07
C ARG A 110 16.21 -5.22 2.57
N ALA A 111 15.53 -6.35 2.70
CA ALA A 111 14.10 -6.44 2.46
C ALA A 111 13.36 -6.23 3.79
N VAL A 112 12.33 -5.38 3.79
CA VAL A 112 11.63 -4.96 5.01
C VAL A 112 10.13 -4.82 4.79
N VAL A 113 9.33 -5.00 5.84
CA VAL A 113 7.96 -4.48 5.87
C VAL A 113 8.01 -2.99 6.25
N SER A 114 7.18 -2.18 5.58
CA SER A 114 7.26 -0.72 5.68
C SER A 114 5.97 -0.02 6.04
N SER A 115 4.85 -0.55 5.61
CA SER A 115 3.56 0.15 5.68
C SER A 115 2.41 -0.83 5.72
N ILE A 116 1.25 -0.36 6.20
CA ILE A 116 -0.03 -1.07 6.12
C ILE A 116 -1.00 -0.24 5.28
N CYS A 117 -1.67 -0.91 4.38
CA CYS A 117 -2.62 -0.36 3.43
C CYS A 117 -3.92 -1.17 3.45
N VAL A 118 -5.02 -0.61 2.95
CA VAL A 118 -6.30 -1.30 2.82
C VAL A 118 -6.77 -1.24 1.38
N VAL A 119 -7.14 -2.38 0.81
CA VAL A 119 -7.59 -2.51 -0.59
C VAL A 119 -8.90 -1.77 -0.80
N GLU A 120 -8.95 -0.86 -1.77
CA GLU A 120 -10.17 -0.20 -2.24
C GLU A 120 -10.85 -1.02 -3.32
N GLU A 121 -10.10 -1.39 -4.35
CA GLU A 121 -10.57 -2.24 -5.45
C GLU A 121 -9.41 -2.88 -6.19
N VAL A 122 -9.71 -3.95 -6.90
CA VAL A 122 -8.79 -4.58 -7.86
C VAL A 122 -9.49 -4.69 -9.19
N LYS A 123 -8.82 -4.25 -10.24
CA LYS A 123 -9.30 -4.37 -11.63
C LYS A 123 -8.34 -5.20 -12.45
N HIS A 124 -8.88 -5.97 -13.37
CA HIS A 124 -8.09 -6.57 -14.43
C HIS A 124 -7.99 -5.59 -15.60
N ILE A 125 -6.85 -5.57 -16.29
CA ILE A 125 -6.59 -4.62 -17.39
C ILE A 125 -7.62 -4.72 -18.53
N SER A 126 -8.23 -5.90 -18.72
CA SER A 126 -9.29 -6.11 -19.72
C SER A 126 -10.64 -5.47 -19.36
N GLU A 127 -10.80 -4.98 -18.14
CA GLU A 127 -12.03 -4.27 -17.73
C GLU A 127 -12.06 -2.83 -18.23
N PHE A 128 -10.93 -2.32 -18.71
CA PHE A 128 -10.88 -1.00 -19.29
C PHE A 128 -11.28 -1.03 -20.77
N PRO A 129 -12.25 -0.21 -21.18
CA PRO A 129 -12.75 -0.21 -22.55
C PRO A 129 -11.73 0.33 -23.57
N SER A 130 -10.76 1.11 -23.12
CA SER A 130 -9.70 1.70 -23.96
C SER A 130 -8.43 1.99 -23.15
N GLU A 131 -7.31 2.23 -23.89
CA GLU A 131 -6.06 2.72 -23.31
C GLU A 131 -6.27 4.04 -22.56
N ASP A 132 -7.06 4.95 -23.12
CA ASP A 132 -7.33 6.26 -22.50
C ASP A 132 -8.07 6.11 -21.17
N ALA A 133 -9.06 5.22 -21.08
CA ALA A 133 -9.77 4.95 -19.83
C ALA A 133 -8.83 4.36 -18.76
N TYR A 134 -7.93 3.47 -19.17
CA TYR A 134 -6.89 2.92 -18.28
C TYR A 134 -5.92 4.00 -17.80
N LEU A 135 -5.42 4.84 -18.71
CA LEU A 135 -4.52 5.95 -18.38
C LEU A 135 -5.18 6.93 -17.43
N GLN A 136 -6.41 7.36 -17.73
CA GLN A 136 -7.17 8.28 -16.88
C GLN A 136 -7.36 7.73 -15.44
N TYR A 137 -7.59 6.43 -15.32
CA TYR A 137 -7.74 5.78 -14.02
C TYR A 137 -6.41 5.69 -13.26
N CYS A 138 -5.34 5.23 -13.93
CA CYS A 138 -4.07 4.94 -13.27
C CYS A 138 -3.24 6.19 -12.95
N THR A 139 -3.23 7.21 -13.81
CA THR A 139 -2.34 8.38 -13.69
C THR A 139 -2.55 9.15 -12.39
N LYS A 140 -3.76 9.14 -11.85
CA LYS A 140 -4.11 9.93 -10.65
C LYS A 140 -3.37 9.48 -9.38
N PHE A 141 -3.08 8.18 -9.24
CA PHE A 141 -2.62 7.59 -7.99
C PHE A 141 -1.46 6.61 -8.16
N SER A 142 -0.91 6.46 -9.36
CA SER A 142 0.25 5.61 -9.62
C SER A 142 1.53 6.46 -9.77
N VAL A 143 2.66 5.79 -9.62
CA VAL A 143 3.99 6.40 -9.75
C VAL A 143 4.61 6.19 -11.14
N PHE A 144 3.84 5.60 -12.05
CA PHE A 144 4.27 5.32 -13.41
C PHE A 144 4.00 6.52 -14.31
N THR A 145 4.90 6.76 -15.25
CA THR A 145 4.69 7.76 -16.29
C THR A 145 3.61 7.29 -17.27
N SER A 146 2.99 8.22 -18.00
CA SER A 146 2.00 7.86 -19.03
C SER A 146 2.56 6.91 -20.07
N SER A 147 3.85 7.03 -20.44
CA SER A 147 4.51 6.12 -21.38
C SER A 147 4.70 4.71 -20.82
N GLU A 148 5.06 4.58 -19.52
CA GLU A 148 5.13 3.28 -18.84
C GLU A 148 3.75 2.62 -18.77
N LEU A 149 2.72 3.40 -18.42
CA LEU A 149 1.33 2.92 -18.36
C LEU A 149 0.84 2.46 -19.73
N SER A 150 1.07 3.24 -20.80
CA SER A 150 0.76 2.84 -22.18
C SER A 150 1.40 1.50 -22.55
N ASN A 151 2.68 1.33 -22.22
CA ASN A 151 3.39 0.08 -22.48
C ASN A 151 2.75 -1.09 -21.71
N PHE A 152 2.43 -0.91 -20.42
CA PHE A 152 1.76 -1.95 -19.63
C PHE A 152 0.38 -2.32 -20.23
N TYR A 153 -0.37 -1.33 -20.73
CA TYR A 153 -1.65 -1.60 -21.37
C TYR A 153 -1.51 -2.42 -22.65
N ARG A 154 -0.51 -2.13 -23.47
CA ARG A 154 -0.25 -2.86 -24.73
C ARG A 154 0.31 -4.25 -24.51
N GLU A 155 1.31 -4.37 -23.64
CA GLU A 155 1.97 -5.64 -23.34
C GLU A 155 1.11 -6.58 -22.50
N LYS A 156 0.19 -6.05 -21.69
CA LYS A 156 -0.66 -6.79 -20.72
C LYS A 156 0.13 -7.71 -19.77
N ARG A 157 1.41 -7.41 -19.58
CA ARG A 157 2.31 -8.17 -18.72
C ARG A 157 1.97 -8.05 -17.24
N TYR A 158 1.36 -6.93 -16.83
CA TYR A 158 0.96 -6.63 -15.46
C TYR A 158 -0.57 -6.42 -15.44
N PRO A 159 -1.36 -7.50 -15.44
CA PRO A 159 -2.78 -7.39 -15.72
C PRO A 159 -3.63 -6.88 -14.56
N TYR A 160 -3.09 -6.83 -13.34
CA TYR A 160 -3.87 -6.44 -12.17
C TYR A 160 -3.51 -5.03 -11.70
N ILE A 161 -4.52 -4.19 -11.56
CA ILE A 161 -4.46 -2.83 -11.04
C ILE A 161 -5.05 -2.86 -9.64
N ILE A 162 -4.20 -2.72 -8.63
CA ILE A 162 -4.59 -2.75 -7.21
C ILE A 162 -4.62 -1.33 -6.70
N ARG A 163 -5.81 -0.84 -6.36
CA ARG A 163 -6.01 0.45 -5.71
C ARG A 163 -6.23 0.23 -4.22
N PHE A 164 -5.54 1.00 -3.40
CA PHE A 164 -5.59 0.89 -1.94
C PHE A 164 -5.31 2.23 -1.26
N THR A 165 -5.74 2.35 -0.01
CA THR A 165 -5.39 3.47 0.87
C THR A 165 -4.09 3.20 1.60
N TYR A 166 -3.29 4.24 1.81
CA TYR A 166 -2.10 4.20 2.67
C TYR A 166 -2.53 4.58 4.10
N ASN A 167 -2.61 3.60 4.99
CA ASN A 167 -3.19 3.78 6.32
C ASN A 167 -2.15 4.05 7.40
N MET A 168 -1.00 3.36 7.36
CA MET A 168 0.00 3.46 8.41
C MET A 168 1.43 3.23 7.88
N ALA A 169 2.35 4.11 8.23
CA ALA A 169 3.79 3.81 8.20
C ALA A 169 4.14 2.96 9.42
N LEU A 170 4.86 1.86 9.22
CA LEU A 170 5.38 1.09 10.35
C LEU A 170 6.55 1.85 10.99
N PRO A 171 6.53 2.16 12.30
CA PRO A 171 7.59 2.92 12.98
C PRO A 171 8.96 2.25 12.85
N LYS A 172 9.03 0.95 13.11
CA LYS A 172 10.22 0.13 12.90
C LYS A 172 10.07 -0.68 11.61
N ARG A 173 11.05 -0.63 10.74
CA ARG A 173 11.13 -1.44 9.51
C ARG A 173 11.64 -2.84 9.86
N THR A 174 10.72 -3.78 10.07
CA THR A 174 11.08 -5.18 10.38
C THR A 174 11.64 -5.85 9.12
N ASN A 175 12.87 -6.35 9.22
CA ASN A 175 13.56 -6.94 8.07
C ASN A 175 13.19 -8.41 7.84
N ARG A 176 13.61 -8.95 6.67
CA ARG A 176 13.33 -10.35 6.30
C ARG A 176 13.83 -11.35 7.34
N LYS A 177 15.00 -11.10 7.94
CA LYS A 177 15.55 -11.99 8.97
C LYS A 177 14.62 -12.08 10.19
N GLU A 178 14.17 -10.94 10.69
CA GLU A 178 13.24 -10.89 11.83
C GLU A 178 11.91 -11.60 11.51
N LEU A 179 11.41 -11.48 10.26
CA LEU A 179 10.19 -12.18 9.83
C LEU A 179 10.39 -13.71 9.80
N LEU A 180 11.55 -14.18 9.35
CA LEU A 180 11.92 -15.59 9.34
C LEU A 180 12.10 -16.14 10.76
N ASP A 181 12.86 -15.45 11.59
CA ASP A 181 13.15 -15.84 12.98
C ASP A 181 11.86 -15.96 13.82
N ASN A 182 10.79 -15.27 13.43
CA ASN A 182 9.48 -15.31 14.10
C ASN A 182 8.42 -16.12 13.32
N ASN A 183 8.81 -16.92 12.33
CA ASN A 183 7.92 -17.78 11.53
C ASN A 183 6.76 -17.01 10.82
N VAL A 184 6.97 -15.73 10.50
CA VAL A 184 6.00 -14.94 9.71
C VAL A 184 6.05 -15.33 8.24
N ILE A 185 7.24 -15.66 7.74
CA ILE A 185 7.49 -16.13 6.37
C ILE A 185 8.43 -17.33 6.41
N GLU A 186 8.44 -18.10 5.30
CA GLU A 186 9.37 -19.21 5.11
C GLU A 186 10.56 -18.77 4.26
N ASP A 187 11.74 -19.37 4.50
CA ASP A 187 13.00 -18.94 3.87
C ASP A 187 13.00 -19.08 2.34
N GLN A 188 12.48 -20.17 1.83
CA GLN A 188 12.47 -20.47 0.38
C GLN A 188 11.36 -19.74 -0.38
N THR A 189 10.48 -19.02 0.31
CA THR A 189 9.33 -18.38 -0.33
C THR A 189 9.73 -17.08 -1.03
N ARG A 190 9.50 -17.03 -2.34
CA ARG A 190 9.51 -15.76 -3.07
C ARG A 190 8.19 -15.04 -2.84
N ILE A 191 8.23 -14.00 -2.05
CA ILE A 191 7.05 -13.16 -1.80
C ILE A 191 6.75 -12.34 -3.05
N VAL A 192 5.53 -12.46 -3.56
CA VAL A 192 4.95 -11.57 -4.59
C VAL A 192 3.66 -10.98 -4.04
N LEU A 193 2.66 -11.80 -3.79
CA LEU A 193 1.45 -11.53 -3.02
C LEU A 193 1.18 -12.80 -2.20
N GLN A 194 1.34 -12.72 -0.89
CA GLN A 194 1.26 -13.88 0.01
C GLN A 194 0.22 -13.64 1.08
N HIS A 195 -0.75 -14.52 1.20
CA HIS A 195 -1.69 -14.51 2.34
C HIS A 195 -0.93 -14.77 3.64
N ILE A 196 -1.30 -14.04 4.70
CA ILE A 196 -0.79 -14.23 6.06
C ILE A 196 -1.95 -14.39 7.04
N SER A 197 -1.71 -15.17 8.09
CA SER A 197 -2.70 -15.37 9.16
C SER A 197 -2.80 -14.12 10.05
N ASN A 198 -3.84 -14.07 10.88
CA ASN A 198 -3.97 -13.04 11.92
C ASN A 198 -2.78 -13.04 12.89
N ASP A 199 -2.29 -14.23 13.28
CA ASP A 199 -1.14 -14.35 14.19
C ASP A 199 0.15 -13.79 13.55
N GLN A 200 0.38 -14.09 12.27
CA GLN A 200 1.50 -13.53 11.51
C GLN A 200 1.39 -12.01 11.39
N PHE A 201 0.19 -11.49 11.11
CA PHE A 201 -0.06 -10.05 11.06
C PHE A 201 0.20 -9.39 12.42
N ASN A 202 -0.35 -9.93 13.52
CA ASN A 202 -0.11 -9.42 14.87
C ASN A 202 1.37 -9.48 15.26
N CYS A 203 2.09 -10.51 14.80
CA CYS A 203 3.54 -10.60 14.99
C CYS A 203 4.26 -9.46 14.25
N ILE A 204 3.86 -9.13 13.01
CA ILE A 204 4.42 -8.00 12.27
C ILE A 204 4.15 -6.69 13.02
N LEU A 205 2.94 -6.44 13.50
CA LEU A 205 2.60 -5.23 14.25
C LEU A 205 3.51 -5.05 15.45
N ARG A 206 3.66 -6.09 16.28
CA ARG A 206 4.52 -6.10 17.45
C ARG A 206 5.99 -5.84 17.09
N LEU A 207 6.55 -6.58 16.12
CA LEU A 207 7.94 -6.44 15.69
C LEU A 207 8.23 -5.05 15.14
N SER A 208 7.24 -4.45 14.49
CA SER A 208 7.34 -3.12 13.86
C SER A 208 6.93 -1.98 14.79
N GLN A 209 6.57 -2.27 16.05
CA GLN A 209 6.13 -1.28 17.04
C GLN A 209 4.97 -0.42 16.53
N ALA A 210 4.03 -1.05 15.83
CA ALA A 210 2.88 -0.38 15.27
C ALA A 210 1.93 0.11 16.36
N ASP A 211 1.26 1.25 16.12
CA ASP A 211 0.18 1.73 16.98
C ASP A 211 -1.10 0.93 16.68
N GLU A 212 -1.41 -0.02 17.55
CA GLU A 212 -2.56 -0.91 17.40
C GLU A 212 -3.91 -0.21 17.60
N SER A 213 -3.93 1.05 18.07
CA SER A 213 -5.17 1.83 18.19
C SER A 213 -5.87 2.09 16.84
N PHE A 214 -5.13 1.96 15.74
CA PHE A 214 -5.67 2.02 14.39
C PHE A 214 -6.28 0.71 13.88
N ILE A 215 -6.10 -0.40 14.63
CA ILE A 215 -6.67 -1.71 14.26
C ILE A 215 -8.03 -1.83 14.91
N ILE A 216 -9.08 -1.98 14.11
CA ILE A 216 -10.46 -2.05 14.62
C ILE A 216 -11.15 -3.35 14.23
N ASN A 217 -11.93 -3.89 15.16
CA ASN A 217 -12.91 -4.92 14.88
C ASN A 217 -14.13 -4.24 14.25
N GLN A 218 -14.33 -4.46 12.95
CA GLN A 218 -15.61 -4.13 12.34
C GLN A 218 -16.61 -5.19 12.80
N ALA A 219 -17.58 -4.77 13.58
CA ALA A 219 -18.69 -5.63 14.00
C ALA A 219 -19.66 -5.87 12.84
#